data_d4dfee6fe884d0be4760dc32508467e4
#
_entry.id   d4dfee6fe884d0be4760dc32508467e4
#
_cell.length_a   1.000
_cell.length_b   1.000
_cell.length_c   1.000
_cell.angle_alpha   90.00
_cell.angle_beta   90.00
_cell.angle_gamma   90.00
#
_symmetry.space_group_name_H-M   'P 1'
#
loop_
_entity.id
_entity.type
_entity.pdbx_description
1 polymer ?
#
loop_
_entity_poly.entity_id
_entity_poly.type
_entity_poly.pdbx_seq_one_letter_code
_entity_poly.pdbx_strand_id
1 'polypeptide(L)'
;SLGNPDPTVDRFELGARKFAPKSFATSASWQVRPQWRLSANASHVQRAPKDYELFANGPHIATAAWERGDSTLGLEKANSLDLSADWQQGPHQFKLTAFQSKFSNFIGLLGSSEFEEDLPVQVYQGVRAKFSGLEAFSQWRLLQSSGTLDLALKADAVRANNLTTGEPLPRIAPVRMGASLVHATGPWTARLGFDWHASQDRVPTGSLATASYTLWHSLVSYQQKLSGTTLNWFGKLNNMSNQWAYSATSVLTSTAPGKSPLPGRSLKLGVMATF
;
A
#
# COMPACT_ATOMS: atom_id res chain seq x y z
N SER A 1 13.54 -16.16 -21.56
CA SER A 1 12.30 -16.97 -21.54
C SER A 1 12.17 -17.56 -20.15
N LEU A 2 11.16 -17.15 -19.42
CA LEU A 2 10.76 -17.89 -18.23
C LEU A 2 10.29 -19.25 -18.75
N GLY A 3 11.02 -20.31 -18.42
CA GLY A 3 10.69 -21.66 -18.84
C GLY A 3 9.25 -22.00 -18.46
N ASN A 4 8.59 -22.74 -19.32
CA ASN A 4 7.27 -23.29 -19.01
C ASN A 4 7.44 -24.17 -17.76
N PRO A 5 6.75 -23.91 -16.63
CA PRO A 5 6.92 -24.75 -15.44
C PRO A 5 6.59 -26.20 -15.80
N ASP A 6 7.45 -27.11 -15.38
CA ASP A 6 7.21 -28.55 -15.55
C ASP A 6 5.88 -28.89 -14.86
N PRO A 7 4.86 -29.36 -15.59
CA PRO A 7 3.57 -29.71 -15.02
C PRO A 7 3.62 -30.90 -14.06
N THR A 8 4.75 -31.59 -13.97
CA THR A 8 4.94 -32.75 -13.09
C THR A 8 5.49 -32.37 -11.71
N VAL A 9 5.91 -31.10 -11.49
CA VAL A 9 6.38 -30.64 -10.19
C VAL A 9 5.19 -30.17 -9.35
N ASP A 10 4.89 -30.90 -8.30
CA ASP A 10 3.91 -30.47 -7.30
C ASP A 10 4.42 -29.20 -6.60
N ARG A 11 3.72 -28.08 -6.81
CA ARG A 11 4.04 -26.78 -6.20
C ARG A 11 3.80 -26.73 -4.70
N PHE A 12 3.18 -27.75 -4.15
CA PHE A 12 2.80 -27.81 -2.75
C PHE A 12 3.20 -29.15 -2.14
N GLU A 13 3.80 -29.09 -0.98
CA GLU A 13 3.94 -30.27 -0.14
C GLU A 13 2.59 -30.65 0.47
N LEU A 14 2.33 -31.96 0.58
CA LEU A 14 1.12 -32.44 1.24
C LEU A 14 1.24 -32.24 2.75
N GLY A 15 0.22 -31.61 3.33
CA GLY A 15 0.19 -31.37 4.77
C GLY A 15 -1.14 -30.81 5.24
N ALA A 16 -1.39 -30.93 6.54
CA ALA A 16 -2.53 -30.32 7.19
C ALA A 16 -2.13 -29.77 8.56
N ARG A 17 -2.53 -28.53 8.85
CA ARG A 17 -2.29 -27.87 10.14
C ARG A 17 -3.59 -27.24 10.63
N LYS A 18 -3.81 -27.30 11.94
CA LYS A 18 -4.96 -26.66 12.60
C LYS A 18 -4.49 -25.52 13.48
N PHE A 19 -5.16 -24.38 13.38
CA PHE A 19 -4.85 -23.18 14.14
C PHE A 19 -6.13 -22.62 14.78
N ALA A 20 -5.98 -21.96 15.93
CA ALA A 20 -7.08 -21.29 16.64
C ALA A 20 -6.65 -19.84 16.96
N PRO A 21 -6.62 -18.94 15.96
CA PRO A 21 -6.24 -17.55 16.19
C PRO A 21 -7.30 -16.82 17.04
N LYS A 22 -6.81 -15.92 17.91
CA LYS A 22 -7.66 -15.05 18.75
C LYS A 22 -7.23 -13.61 18.55
N SER A 23 -8.22 -12.71 18.42
CA SER A 23 -7.94 -11.28 18.24
C SER A 23 -8.90 -10.48 19.11
N PHE A 24 -8.40 -9.39 19.67
CA PHE A 24 -9.21 -8.39 20.34
C PHE A 24 -8.69 -6.99 20.04
N ALA A 25 -9.58 -6.00 20.10
CA ALA A 25 -9.24 -4.61 19.93
C ALA A 25 -10.10 -3.76 20.85
N THR A 26 -9.53 -2.63 21.27
CA THR A 26 -10.25 -1.60 22.01
C THR A 26 -9.90 -0.24 21.42
N SER A 27 -10.84 0.69 21.47
CA SER A 27 -10.64 2.05 21.02
C SER A 27 -11.28 3.04 21.98
N ALA A 28 -10.67 4.20 22.09
CA ALA A 28 -11.22 5.34 22.80
C ALA A 28 -11.10 6.58 21.90
N SER A 29 -12.11 7.45 21.98
CA SER A 29 -12.06 8.76 21.32
C SER A 29 -12.54 9.83 22.29
N TRP A 30 -11.91 10.98 22.22
CA TRP A 30 -12.19 12.12 23.06
C TRP A 30 -12.34 13.38 22.23
N GLN A 31 -13.50 14.00 22.33
CA GLN A 31 -13.77 15.32 21.75
C GLN A 31 -13.20 16.39 22.68
N VAL A 32 -11.96 16.81 22.44
CA VAL A 32 -11.23 17.79 23.28
C VAL A 32 -11.84 19.18 23.12
N ARG A 33 -12.27 19.53 21.91
CA ARG A 33 -12.99 20.76 21.53
C ARG A 33 -13.94 20.43 20.38
N PRO A 34 -14.90 21.29 20.05
CA PRO A 34 -15.81 21.04 18.93
C PRO A 34 -15.11 20.69 17.61
N GLN A 35 -13.91 21.23 17.38
CA GLN A 35 -13.14 21.00 16.17
C GLN A 35 -12.10 19.89 16.29
N TRP A 36 -11.74 19.45 17.52
CA TRP A 36 -10.65 18.52 17.76
C TRP A 36 -11.11 17.22 18.39
N ARG A 37 -10.81 16.14 17.75
CA ARG A 37 -10.99 14.78 18.28
C ARG A 37 -9.65 14.05 18.33
N LEU A 38 -9.34 13.48 19.49
CA LEU A 38 -8.23 12.56 19.67
C LEU A 38 -8.78 11.14 19.75
N SER A 39 -8.08 10.20 19.15
CA SER A 39 -8.45 8.78 19.20
C SER A 39 -7.23 7.91 19.45
N ALA A 40 -7.44 6.83 20.19
CA ALA A 40 -6.44 5.80 20.42
C ALA A 40 -7.06 4.43 20.17
N ASN A 41 -6.35 3.57 19.41
CA ASN A 41 -6.71 2.18 19.20
C ASN A 41 -5.58 1.30 19.69
N ALA A 42 -5.92 0.25 20.45
CA ALA A 42 -4.98 -0.80 20.81
C ALA A 42 -5.55 -2.15 20.38
N SER A 43 -4.73 -3.00 19.78
CA SER A 43 -5.16 -4.32 19.34
C SER A 43 -4.11 -5.39 19.54
N HIS A 44 -4.60 -6.61 19.78
CA HIS A 44 -3.86 -7.85 19.69
C HIS A 44 -4.50 -8.69 18.60
N VAL A 45 -3.76 -8.99 17.55
CA VAL A 45 -4.27 -9.73 16.40
C VAL A 45 -3.44 -10.99 16.19
N GLN A 46 -4.12 -12.10 15.97
CA GLN A 46 -3.50 -13.35 15.56
C GLN A 46 -4.07 -13.79 14.22
N ARG A 47 -3.20 -14.29 13.34
CA ARG A 47 -3.56 -14.82 12.03
C ARG A 47 -2.94 -16.22 11.87
N ALA A 48 -3.72 -17.16 11.36
CA ALA A 48 -3.17 -18.43 10.92
C ALA A 48 -2.29 -18.23 9.66
N PRO A 49 -1.21 -18.98 9.51
CA PRO A 49 -0.52 -19.06 8.23
C PRO A 49 -1.48 -19.49 7.13
N LYS A 50 -1.27 -18.99 5.92
CA LYS A 50 -1.98 -19.44 4.73
C LYS A 50 -1.35 -20.72 4.17
N ASP A 51 -2.09 -21.44 3.34
CA ASP A 51 -1.63 -22.73 2.80
C ASP A 51 -0.31 -22.58 2.04
N TYR A 52 -0.18 -21.54 1.22
CA TYR A 52 1.06 -21.30 0.48
C TYR A 52 2.23 -20.85 1.38
N GLU A 53 1.96 -20.22 2.53
CA GLU A 53 3.01 -19.88 3.50
C GLU A 53 3.57 -21.13 4.18
N LEU A 54 2.76 -22.21 4.27
CA LEU A 54 3.16 -23.48 4.88
C LEU A 54 3.77 -24.46 3.88
N PHE A 55 3.19 -24.55 2.67
CA PHE A 55 3.39 -25.70 1.80
C PHE A 55 3.83 -25.35 0.39
N ALA A 56 4.06 -24.08 0.03
CA ALA A 56 4.59 -23.73 -1.27
C ALA A 56 5.99 -24.36 -1.45
N ASN A 57 6.24 -24.95 -2.61
CA ASN A 57 7.57 -25.43 -3.01
C ASN A 57 7.63 -25.51 -4.53
N GLY A 58 7.89 -24.38 -5.17
CA GLY A 58 7.94 -24.35 -6.63
C GLY A 58 7.99 -22.96 -7.25
N PRO A 59 8.12 -22.89 -8.58
CA PRO A 59 8.21 -21.66 -9.31
C PRO A 59 6.87 -20.92 -9.29
N HIS A 60 6.92 -19.61 -8.99
CA HIS A 60 5.78 -18.72 -9.00
C HIS A 60 5.98 -17.62 -10.04
N ILE A 61 5.30 -17.73 -11.18
CA ILE A 61 5.47 -16.84 -12.34
C ILE A 61 5.20 -15.37 -11.97
N ALA A 62 4.16 -15.11 -11.17
CA ALA A 62 3.78 -13.74 -10.81
C ALA A 62 4.82 -13.03 -9.94
N THR A 63 5.66 -13.75 -9.22
CA THR A 63 6.74 -13.21 -8.39
C THR A 63 8.11 -13.36 -9.04
N ALA A 64 8.20 -14.11 -10.17
CA ALA A 64 9.44 -14.48 -10.85
C ALA A 64 10.47 -15.07 -9.86
N ALA A 65 10.04 -15.97 -9.00
CA ALA A 65 10.83 -16.58 -7.95
C ALA A 65 10.40 -18.01 -7.70
N TRP A 66 11.30 -18.82 -7.12
CA TRP A 66 10.95 -20.06 -6.47
C TRP A 66 10.47 -19.76 -5.05
N GLU A 67 9.21 -20.06 -4.73
CA GLU A 67 8.67 -19.84 -3.40
C GLU A 67 8.69 -21.12 -2.58
N ARG A 68 9.24 -21.03 -1.36
CA ARG A 68 9.33 -22.11 -0.40
C ARG A 68 8.57 -21.74 0.87
N GLY A 69 7.58 -22.56 1.23
CA GLY A 69 6.84 -22.48 2.49
C GLY A 69 7.63 -23.05 3.66
N ASP A 70 7.09 -22.86 4.86
CA ASP A 70 7.61 -23.50 6.07
C ASP A 70 6.43 -24.09 6.85
N SER A 71 6.33 -25.41 6.82
CA SER A 71 5.26 -26.16 7.50
C SER A 71 5.32 -26.06 9.04
N THR A 72 6.40 -25.52 9.60
CA THR A 72 6.56 -25.32 11.05
C THR A 72 6.03 -23.99 11.55
N LEU A 73 5.64 -23.07 10.65
CA LEU A 73 5.14 -21.73 11.03
C LEU A 73 4.00 -21.81 12.05
N GLY A 74 4.11 -20.99 13.08
CA GLY A 74 3.06 -20.77 14.07
C GLY A 74 2.15 -19.58 13.69
N LEU A 75 1.20 -19.26 14.57
CA LEU A 75 0.35 -18.08 14.40
C LEU A 75 1.19 -16.81 14.24
N GLU A 76 0.86 -15.99 13.24
CA GLU A 76 1.31 -14.60 13.21
C GLU A 76 0.64 -13.84 14.37
N LYS A 77 1.41 -13.03 15.10
CA LYS A 77 0.92 -12.31 16.29
C LYS A 77 1.42 -10.89 16.30
N ALA A 78 0.51 -9.93 16.35
CA ALA A 78 0.80 -8.50 16.41
C ALA A 78 0.13 -7.83 17.60
N ASN A 79 0.85 -6.89 18.23
CA ASN A 79 0.30 -5.88 19.14
C ASN A 79 0.46 -4.53 18.48
N SER A 80 -0.63 -3.80 18.30
CA SER A 80 -0.65 -2.52 17.62
C SER A 80 -1.22 -1.42 18.52
N LEU A 81 -0.68 -0.22 18.36
CA LEU A 81 -1.17 1.02 18.95
C LEU A 81 -1.22 2.09 17.86
N ASP A 82 -2.38 2.72 17.69
CA ASP A 82 -2.59 3.84 16.79
C ASP A 82 -3.12 5.03 17.57
N LEU A 83 -2.56 6.20 17.34
CA LEU A 83 -2.97 7.47 17.92
C LEU A 83 -3.31 8.43 16.79
N SER A 84 -4.50 9.04 16.83
CA SER A 84 -4.95 9.97 15.80
C SER A 84 -5.39 11.30 16.42
N ALA A 85 -5.09 12.36 15.71
CA ALA A 85 -5.65 13.69 15.95
C ALA A 85 -6.39 14.15 14.70
N ASP A 86 -7.68 14.40 14.85
CA ASP A 86 -8.56 14.88 13.79
C ASP A 86 -8.99 16.31 14.13
N TRP A 87 -8.85 17.23 13.17
CA TRP A 87 -9.37 18.57 13.26
C TRP A 87 -10.28 18.87 12.08
N GLN A 88 -11.42 19.49 12.36
CA GLN A 88 -12.36 19.92 11.32
C GLN A 88 -12.99 21.26 11.69
N GLN A 89 -12.99 22.20 10.74
CA GLN A 89 -13.68 23.48 10.87
C GLN A 89 -14.27 23.90 9.51
N GLY A 90 -15.59 23.82 9.39
CA GLY A 90 -16.26 24.05 8.12
C GLY A 90 -15.75 23.06 7.04
N PRO A 91 -15.31 23.56 5.87
CA PRO A 91 -14.77 22.73 4.80
C PRO A 91 -13.30 22.31 5.00
N HIS A 92 -12.65 22.82 6.05
CA HIS A 92 -11.25 22.53 6.34
C HIS A 92 -11.13 21.32 7.24
N GLN A 93 -10.17 20.44 6.95
CA GLN A 93 -9.89 19.27 7.76
C GLN A 93 -8.39 18.96 7.79
N PHE A 94 -7.96 18.40 8.90
CA PHE A 94 -6.62 17.86 9.09
C PHE A 94 -6.71 16.60 9.92
N LYS A 95 -5.96 15.59 9.52
CA LYS A 95 -5.81 14.34 10.28
C LYS A 95 -4.34 13.96 10.34
N LEU A 96 -3.88 13.60 11.52
CA LEU A 96 -2.56 13.01 11.75
C LEU A 96 -2.75 11.70 12.51
N THR A 97 -2.13 10.63 12.03
CA THR A 97 -2.10 9.34 12.70
C THR A 97 -0.66 8.88 12.88
N ALA A 98 -0.31 8.47 14.08
CA ALA A 98 0.93 7.77 14.40
C ALA A 98 0.58 6.33 14.76
N PHE A 99 1.32 5.36 14.23
CA PHE A 99 1.09 3.95 14.53
C PHE A 99 2.36 3.18 14.83
N GLN A 100 2.22 2.15 15.63
CA GLN A 100 3.26 1.16 15.86
C GLN A 100 2.65 -0.22 16.01
N SER A 101 3.19 -1.21 15.27
CA SER A 101 2.84 -2.63 15.40
C SER A 101 4.10 -3.44 15.70
N LYS A 102 4.06 -4.22 16.77
CA LYS A 102 5.12 -5.17 17.14
C LYS A 102 4.62 -6.58 16.93
N PHE A 103 5.35 -7.32 16.11
CA PHE A 103 5.09 -8.73 15.84
C PHE A 103 6.05 -9.58 16.65
N SER A 104 5.51 -10.51 17.43
CA SER A 104 6.30 -11.59 18.02
C SER A 104 6.60 -12.69 17.01
N ASN A 105 5.73 -12.83 16.01
CA ASN A 105 5.89 -13.68 14.84
C ASN A 105 5.22 -12.99 13.65
N PHE A 106 5.99 -12.44 12.73
CA PHE A 106 5.56 -11.86 11.45
C PHE A 106 5.92 -12.86 10.35
N ILE A 107 4.94 -13.28 9.57
CA ILE A 107 5.17 -14.19 8.46
C ILE A 107 5.44 -13.38 7.21
N GLY A 108 6.68 -13.40 6.74
CA GLY A 108 7.14 -12.67 5.58
C GLY A 108 7.76 -13.57 4.53
N LEU A 109 7.54 -13.26 3.25
CA LEU A 109 8.28 -13.85 2.13
C LEU A 109 9.61 -13.10 2.02
N LEU A 110 10.69 -13.72 2.42
CA LEU A 110 12.03 -13.13 2.50
C LEU A 110 12.96 -13.76 1.45
N GLY A 111 13.84 -12.94 0.87
CA GLY A 111 14.86 -13.45 -0.05
C GLY A 111 15.87 -14.35 0.67
N SER A 112 16.29 -15.39 0.00
CA SER A 112 17.47 -16.17 0.36
C SER A 112 18.62 -15.88 -0.62
N SER A 113 19.81 -16.40 -0.36
CA SER A 113 20.93 -16.39 -1.32
C SER A 113 20.89 -17.56 -2.30
N GLU A 114 19.88 -18.41 -2.22
CA GLU A 114 19.73 -19.61 -3.03
C GLU A 114 19.07 -19.31 -4.36
N PHE A 115 19.38 -20.13 -5.35
CA PHE A 115 18.71 -20.18 -6.64
C PHE A 115 18.25 -21.60 -6.90
N GLU A 116 17.08 -21.76 -7.49
CA GLU A 116 16.53 -23.05 -7.92
C GLU A 116 15.92 -22.86 -9.31
N GLU A 117 16.32 -23.70 -10.27
CA GLU A 117 15.95 -23.56 -11.70
C GLU A 117 16.18 -22.15 -12.28
N ASP A 118 17.30 -21.51 -11.96
CA ASP A 118 17.64 -20.15 -12.32
C ASP A 118 16.72 -19.06 -11.75
N LEU A 119 15.83 -19.42 -10.80
CA LEU A 119 14.97 -18.49 -10.10
C LEU A 119 15.52 -18.18 -8.69
N PRO A 120 15.46 -16.93 -8.23
CA PRO A 120 15.82 -16.57 -6.86
C PRO A 120 14.83 -17.24 -5.89
N VAL A 121 15.35 -17.89 -4.85
CA VAL A 121 14.51 -18.54 -3.84
C VAL A 121 14.03 -17.50 -2.83
N GLN A 122 12.72 -17.45 -2.64
CA GLN A 122 12.04 -16.68 -1.61
C GLN A 122 11.41 -17.64 -0.60
N VAL A 123 11.63 -17.42 0.69
CA VAL A 123 11.20 -18.34 1.74
C VAL A 123 10.20 -17.64 2.67
N TYR A 124 9.09 -18.29 2.97
CA TYR A 124 8.18 -17.85 4.01
C TYR A 124 8.79 -18.13 5.38
N GLN A 125 9.01 -17.08 6.16
CA GLN A 125 9.65 -17.17 7.48
C GLN A 125 8.86 -16.41 8.53
N GLY A 126 8.81 -16.96 9.74
CA GLY A 126 8.32 -16.27 10.92
C GLY A 126 9.44 -15.51 11.61
N VAL A 127 9.36 -14.18 11.66
CA VAL A 127 10.38 -13.34 12.30
C VAL A 127 9.76 -12.38 13.31
N ARG A 128 10.54 -11.93 14.27
CA ARG A 128 10.14 -10.79 15.10
C ARG A 128 10.24 -9.53 14.25
N ALA A 129 9.19 -8.69 14.27
CA ALA A 129 9.17 -7.49 13.44
C ALA A 129 8.58 -6.30 14.18
N LYS A 130 8.96 -5.10 13.75
CA LYS A 130 8.37 -3.84 14.21
C LYS A 130 8.07 -2.96 13.01
N PHE A 131 6.82 -2.52 12.92
CA PHE A 131 6.37 -1.48 12.00
C PHE A 131 6.06 -0.22 12.81
N SER A 132 6.39 0.94 12.26
CA SER A 132 5.98 2.23 12.82
C SER A 132 5.90 3.26 11.71
N GLY A 133 4.99 4.22 11.85
CA GLY A 133 4.83 5.23 10.82
C GLY A 133 3.94 6.39 11.24
N LEU A 134 3.86 7.33 10.33
CA LEU A 134 3.02 8.52 10.40
C LEU A 134 2.23 8.64 9.10
N GLU A 135 0.97 9.05 9.22
CA GLU A 135 0.09 9.38 8.10
C GLU A 135 -0.54 10.74 8.37
N ALA A 136 -0.48 11.63 7.40
CA ALA A 136 -1.09 12.95 7.46
C ALA A 136 -1.97 13.19 6.24
N PHE A 137 -3.12 13.78 6.48
CA PHE A 137 -4.04 14.25 5.46
C PHE A 137 -4.57 15.61 5.84
N SER A 138 -4.70 16.51 4.85
CA SER A 138 -5.40 17.78 5.07
C SER A 138 -6.14 18.21 3.81
N GLN A 139 -7.24 18.93 4.02
CA GLN A 139 -8.01 19.55 2.95
C GLN A 139 -8.38 20.99 3.35
N TRP A 140 -8.17 21.92 2.45
CA TRP A 140 -8.35 23.33 2.66
C TRP A 140 -9.18 23.93 1.53
N ARG A 141 -10.29 24.58 1.86
CA ARG A 141 -11.02 25.42 0.91
C ARG A 141 -10.25 26.72 0.70
N LEU A 142 -9.66 26.90 -0.49
CA LEU A 142 -8.88 28.10 -0.83
C LEU A 142 -9.77 29.21 -1.37
N LEU A 143 -10.83 28.85 -2.09
CA LEU A 143 -11.76 29.80 -2.70
C LEU A 143 -13.18 29.25 -2.65
N GLN A 144 -14.12 30.16 -2.36
CA GLN A 144 -15.56 29.88 -2.44
C GLN A 144 -16.26 31.13 -2.97
N SER A 145 -16.73 31.06 -4.21
CA SER A 145 -17.48 32.12 -4.87
C SER A 145 -18.54 31.50 -5.79
N SER A 146 -18.50 31.69 -7.10
CA SER A 146 -19.33 30.97 -8.08
C SER A 146 -18.94 29.51 -8.25
N GLY A 147 -17.83 29.11 -7.66
CA GLY A 147 -17.32 27.73 -7.56
C GLY A 147 -16.46 27.59 -6.33
N THR A 148 -15.83 26.42 -6.19
CA THR A 148 -14.92 26.12 -5.09
C THR A 148 -13.56 25.71 -5.61
N LEU A 149 -12.50 26.06 -4.86
CA LEU A 149 -11.14 25.55 -5.08
C LEU A 149 -10.64 24.95 -3.77
N ASP A 150 -10.40 23.66 -3.77
CA ASP A 150 -9.90 22.93 -2.63
C ASP A 150 -8.47 22.42 -2.88
N LEU A 151 -7.60 22.56 -1.87
CA LEU A 151 -6.28 21.96 -1.82
C LEU A 151 -6.34 20.75 -0.89
N ALA A 152 -5.99 19.58 -1.40
CA ALA A 152 -5.80 18.36 -0.60
C ALA A 152 -4.32 18.00 -0.56
N LEU A 153 -3.80 17.74 0.66
CA LEU A 153 -2.43 17.30 0.90
C LEU A 153 -2.45 15.96 1.62
N LYS A 154 -1.53 15.09 1.26
CA LYS A 154 -1.31 13.80 1.93
C LYS A 154 0.17 13.52 2.07
N ALA A 155 0.56 12.88 3.17
CA ALA A 155 1.92 12.40 3.37
C ALA A 155 1.88 11.15 4.24
N ASP A 156 2.74 10.21 3.97
CA ASP A 156 2.95 9.04 4.81
C ASP A 156 4.41 8.60 4.81
N ALA A 157 4.81 8.02 5.94
CA ALA A 157 6.11 7.44 6.16
C ALA A 157 5.96 6.18 7.00
N VAL A 158 6.51 5.06 6.54
CA VAL A 158 6.53 3.79 7.26
C VAL A 158 7.95 3.23 7.34
N ARG A 159 8.28 2.66 8.47
CA ARG A 159 9.50 1.88 8.68
C ARG A 159 9.14 0.52 9.22
N ALA A 160 9.75 -0.51 8.67
CA ALA A 160 9.61 -1.86 9.17
C ALA A 160 10.98 -2.52 9.30
N ASN A 161 11.20 -3.16 10.44
CA ASN A 161 12.45 -3.84 10.76
C ASN A 161 12.18 -5.29 11.14
N ASN A 162 13.02 -6.17 10.64
CA ASN A 162 13.20 -7.50 11.17
C ASN A 162 14.02 -7.39 12.46
N LEU A 163 13.42 -7.64 13.61
CA LEU A 163 14.07 -7.54 14.89
C LEU A 163 14.95 -8.78 15.21
N THR A 164 14.88 -9.82 14.40
CA THR A 164 15.71 -11.01 14.52
C THR A 164 17.10 -10.76 13.92
N THR A 165 17.15 -10.12 12.75
CA THR A 165 18.41 -9.80 12.05
C THR A 165 18.88 -8.37 12.24
N GLY A 166 17.99 -7.45 12.63
CA GLY A 166 18.26 -6.01 12.70
C GLY A 166 18.09 -5.29 11.36
N GLU A 167 17.83 -5.99 10.27
CA GLU A 167 17.69 -5.41 8.94
C GLU A 167 16.31 -4.80 8.68
N PRO A 168 16.18 -3.91 7.67
CA PRO A 168 14.89 -3.52 7.17
C PRO A 168 14.10 -4.72 6.62
N LEU A 169 12.77 -4.69 6.70
CA LEU A 169 11.94 -5.64 5.96
C LEU A 169 11.86 -5.23 4.47
N PRO A 170 11.76 -6.19 3.55
CA PRO A 170 11.60 -5.90 2.13
C PRO A 170 10.22 -5.31 1.81
N ARG A 171 10.10 -4.68 0.65
CA ARG A 171 8.84 -4.18 0.07
C ARG A 171 8.10 -3.14 0.93
N ILE A 172 8.85 -2.37 1.70
CA ILE A 172 8.31 -1.25 2.48
C ILE A 172 8.23 -0.01 1.60
N ALA A 173 7.11 0.69 1.65
CA ALA A 173 6.94 1.94 0.92
C ALA A 173 7.95 3.00 1.41
N PRO A 174 8.55 3.78 0.51
CA PRO A 174 9.32 4.98 0.89
C PRO A 174 8.39 6.05 1.46
N VAL A 175 8.94 7.16 1.91
CA VAL A 175 8.15 8.37 2.21
C VAL A 175 7.40 8.78 0.94
N ARG A 176 6.09 9.05 1.09
CA ARG A 176 5.23 9.50 0.01
C ARG A 176 4.57 10.81 0.38
N MET A 177 4.45 11.71 -0.60
CA MET A 177 3.73 12.97 -0.46
C MET A 177 2.89 13.19 -1.70
N GLY A 178 1.73 13.81 -1.52
CA GLY A 178 0.89 14.18 -2.65
C GLY A 178 0.12 15.45 -2.38
N ALA A 179 -0.13 16.17 -3.46
CA ALA A 179 -1.00 17.35 -3.44
C ALA A 179 -1.97 17.30 -4.61
N SER A 180 -3.17 17.81 -4.41
CA SER A 180 -4.14 18.02 -5.50
C SER A 180 -4.96 19.28 -5.27
N LEU A 181 -5.15 20.02 -6.36
CA LEU A 181 -6.14 21.09 -6.47
C LEU A 181 -7.40 20.52 -7.11
N VAL A 182 -8.55 20.82 -6.51
CA VAL A 182 -9.87 20.41 -7.01
C VAL A 182 -10.71 21.66 -7.18
N HIS A 183 -11.06 21.97 -8.42
CA HIS A 183 -11.96 23.06 -8.75
C HIS A 183 -13.33 22.50 -9.15
N ALA A 184 -14.40 23.01 -8.54
CA ALA A 184 -15.77 22.66 -8.89
C ALA A 184 -16.59 23.90 -9.15
N THR A 185 -17.27 23.95 -10.30
CA THR A 185 -18.16 25.06 -10.69
C THR A 185 -19.29 24.54 -11.58
N GLY A 186 -20.54 24.82 -11.18
CA GLY A 186 -21.71 24.27 -11.85
C GLY A 186 -21.61 22.74 -11.99
N PRO A 187 -21.78 22.20 -13.22
CA PRO A 187 -21.70 20.76 -13.45
C PRO A 187 -20.25 20.23 -13.61
N TRP A 188 -19.25 21.09 -13.60
CA TRP A 188 -17.86 20.75 -13.86
C TRP A 188 -17.07 20.53 -12.59
N THR A 189 -16.24 19.48 -12.60
CA THR A 189 -15.18 19.30 -11.60
C THR A 189 -13.88 18.99 -12.32
N ALA A 190 -12.82 19.71 -11.96
CA ALA A 190 -11.47 19.48 -12.45
C ALA A 190 -10.52 19.22 -11.28
N ARG A 191 -9.63 18.27 -11.43
CA ARG A 191 -8.57 17.95 -10.47
C ARG A 191 -7.23 17.89 -11.20
N LEU A 192 -6.23 18.51 -10.59
CA LEU A 192 -4.83 18.37 -10.97
C LEU A 192 -4.04 18.01 -9.72
N GLY A 193 -3.19 16.99 -9.79
CA GLY A 193 -2.41 16.58 -8.62
C GLY A 193 -1.16 15.83 -9.00
N PHE A 194 -0.34 15.57 -7.98
CA PHE A 194 0.83 14.72 -8.09
C PHE A 194 0.98 13.83 -6.86
N ASP A 195 1.67 12.71 -7.05
CA ASP A 195 2.17 11.81 -6.03
C ASP A 195 3.69 11.70 -6.18
N TRP A 196 4.42 12.17 -5.17
CA TRP A 196 5.86 12.03 -5.07
C TRP A 196 6.20 10.86 -4.15
N HIS A 197 7.16 10.05 -4.57
CA HIS A 197 7.72 8.93 -3.83
C HIS A 197 9.22 9.17 -3.66
N ALA A 198 9.72 9.12 -2.44
CA ALA A 198 11.14 9.19 -2.17
C ALA A 198 11.88 7.95 -2.73
N SER A 199 13.20 8.01 -2.80
CA SER A 199 14.00 6.81 -2.95
C SER A 199 13.78 5.85 -1.79
N GLN A 200 13.86 4.55 -2.05
CA GLN A 200 13.87 3.54 -0.98
C GLN A 200 15.24 2.88 -0.93
N ASP A 201 16.06 3.42 -0.04
CA ASP A 201 17.43 2.95 0.18
C ASP A 201 17.52 2.00 1.39
N ARG A 202 16.46 1.97 2.24
CA ARG A 202 16.35 1.05 3.36
C ARG A 202 15.78 -0.28 2.91
N VAL A 203 16.64 -1.10 2.35
CA VAL A 203 16.31 -2.44 1.84
C VAL A 203 17.19 -3.48 2.55
N PRO A 204 16.78 -4.76 2.62
CA PRO A 204 17.63 -5.82 3.13
C PRO A 204 18.92 -5.95 2.32
N THR A 205 19.96 -6.49 2.94
CA THR A 205 21.22 -6.83 2.24
C THR A 205 20.93 -7.68 1.01
N GLY A 206 21.54 -7.33 -0.11
CA GLY A 206 21.34 -7.99 -1.41
C GLY A 206 20.09 -7.56 -2.19
N SER A 207 19.21 -6.73 -1.61
CA SER A 207 18.06 -6.17 -2.32
C SER A 207 18.42 -4.84 -3.02
N LEU A 208 17.64 -4.49 -4.06
CA LEU A 208 17.86 -3.28 -4.83
C LEU A 208 17.09 -2.09 -4.27
N ALA A 209 17.79 -0.96 -4.13
CA ALA A 209 17.17 0.32 -3.87
C ALA A 209 16.33 0.79 -5.07
N THR A 210 15.34 1.64 -4.82
CA THR A 210 14.55 2.28 -5.88
C THR A 210 14.73 3.80 -5.86
N ALA A 211 14.82 4.39 -7.04
CA ALA A 211 14.91 5.84 -7.19
C ALA A 211 13.59 6.54 -6.83
N SER A 212 13.68 7.81 -6.47
CA SER A 212 12.51 8.67 -6.29
C SER A 212 11.83 8.97 -7.63
N TYR A 213 10.51 9.20 -7.57
CA TYR A 213 9.75 9.59 -8.76
C TYR A 213 8.51 10.42 -8.40
N THR A 214 7.96 11.11 -9.40
CA THR A 214 6.73 11.89 -9.27
C THR A 214 5.75 11.52 -10.39
N LEU A 215 4.53 11.19 -10.01
CA LEU A 215 3.45 10.89 -10.97
C LEU A 215 2.42 12.03 -10.94
N TRP A 216 2.30 12.74 -12.06
CA TRP A 216 1.26 13.75 -12.25
C TRP A 216 -0.01 13.13 -12.81
N HIS A 217 -1.16 13.57 -12.30
CA HIS A 217 -2.47 13.11 -12.74
C HIS A 217 -3.47 14.25 -12.83
N SER A 218 -4.42 14.12 -13.76
CA SER A 218 -5.57 15.02 -13.86
C SER A 218 -6.86 14.25 -14.08
N LEU A 219 -7.96 14.88 -13.68
CA LEU A 219 -9.32 14.41 -13.91
C LEU A 219 -10.18 15.62 -14.27
N VAL A 220 -11.02 15.47 -15.29
CA VAL A 220 -12.12 16.40 -15.55
C VAL A 220 -13.39 15.59 -15.61
N SER A 221 -14.45 16.07 -14.95
CA SER A 221 -15.77 15.45 -15.01
C SER A 221 -16.85 16.48 -15.25
N TYR A 222 -17.91 16.05 -15.90
CA TYR A 222 -19.09 16.82 -16.22
C TYR A 222 -20.35 16.06 -15.82
N GLN A 223 -21.16 16.64 -14.95
CA GLN A 223 -22.42 16.07 -14.50
C GLN A 223 -23.57 16.58 -15.37
N GLN A 224 -24.22 15.69 -16.10
CA GLN A 224 -25.40 15.97 -16.93
C GLN A 224 -26.64 15.38 -16.24
N LYS A 225 -27.58 16.27 -15.89
CA LYS A 225 -28.87 15.86 -15.33
C LYS A 225 -29.88 15.69 -16.44
N LEU A 226 -30.48 14.52 -16.55
CA LEU A 226 -31.57 14.19 -17.42
C LEU A 226 -32.81 13.83 -16.57
N SER A 227 -33.99 13.77 -17.19
CA SER A 227 -35.20 13.34 -16.48
C SER A 227 -35.01 11.93 -15.92
N GLY A 228 -34.97 11.79 -14.59
CA GLY A 228 -34.82 10.51 -13.88
C GLY A 228 -33.41 9.91 -13.87
N THR A 229 -32.42 10.53 -14.55
CA THR A 229 -31.07 9.98 -14.66
C THR A 229 -30.02 11.08 -14.53
N THR A 230 -28.93 10.79 -13.85
CA THR A 230 -27.74 11.64 -13.81
C THR A 230 -26.58 10.93 -14.48
N LEU A 231 -26.01 11.53 -15.53
CA LEU A 231 -24.79 11.05 -16.19
C LEU A 231 -23.59 11.85 -15.67
N ASN A 232 -22.54 11.11 -15.29
CA ASN A 232 -21.25 11.69 -14.95
C ASN A 232 -20.20 11.26 -15.96
N TRP A 233 -19.87 12.16 -16.89
CA TRP A 233 -18.83 11.97 -17.88
C TRP A 233 -17.48 12.29 -17.26
N PHE A 234 -16.45 11.51 -17.54
CA PHE A 234 -15.12 11.82 -17.03
C PHE A 234 -14.01 11.47 -18.01
N GLY A 235 -12.95 12.27 -17.93
CA GLY A 235 -11.65 12.00 -18.54
C GLY A 235 -10.55 12.05 -17.47
N LYS A 236 -9.76 10.99 -17.35
CA LYS A 236 -8.66 10.88 -16.40
C LYS A 236 -7.36 10.61 -17.15
N LEU A 237 -6.34 11.45 -16.91
CA LEU A 237 -5.00 11.29 -17.42
C LEU A 237 -4.07 10.94 -16.24
N ASN A 238 -3.40 9.80 -16.32
CA ASN A 238 -2.44 9.37 -15.32
C ASN A 238 -1.02 9.42 -15.88
N ASN A 239 -0.05 9.57 -14.99
CA ASN A 239 1.37 9.66 -15.32
C ASN A 239 1.61 10.61 -16.51
N MET A 240 1.13 11.86 -16.36
CA MET A 240 1.13 12.87 -17.44
C MET A 240 2.53 13.13 -17.99
N SER A 241 3.55 13.09 -17.14
CA SER A 241 4.95 13.25 -17.50
C SER A 241 5.57 12.04 -18.19
N ASN A 242 4.82 10.92 -18.29
CA ASN A 242 5.33 9.62 -18.77
C ASN A 242 6.58 9.17 -18.02
N GLN A 243 6.60 9.39 -16.69
CA GLN A 243 7.71 9.02 -15.82
C GLN A 243 7.92 7.52 -15.83
N TRP A 244 9.13 7.08 -16.09
CA TRP A 244 9.55 5.69 -15.94
C TRP A 244 9.97 5.46 -14.49
N ALA A 245 9.32 4.52 -13.79
CA ALA A 245 9.56 4.29 -12.37
C ALA A 245 9.24 2.85 -11.97
N TYR A 246 9.78 2.43 -10.82
CA TYR A 246 9.57 1.12 -10.21
C TYR A 246 9.06 1.28 -8.79
N SER A 247 8.10 0.44 -8.40
CA SER A 247 7.57 0.46 -7.04
C SER A 247 8.45 -0.33 -6.08
N ALA A 248 8.91 0.31 -5.01
CA ALA A 248 9.62 -0.37 -3.92
C ALA A 248 8.80 -1.47 -3.23
N THR A 249 7.47 -1.42 -3.34
CA THR A 249 6.57 -2.41 -2.73
C THR A 249 6.30 -3.63 -3.62
N SER A 250 6.74 -3.59 -4.88
CA SER A 250 6.61 -4.72 -5.80
C SER A 250 7.68 -5.78 -5.53
N VAL A 251 7.29 -7.03 -5.43
CA VAL A 251 8.24 -8.15 -5.36
C VAL A 251 9.10 -8.22 -6.62
N LEU A 252 8.53 -7.89 -7.78
CA LEU A 252 9.23 -7.93 -9.08
C LEU A 252 10.36 -6.90 -9.19
N THR A 253 10.38 -5.88 -8.33
CA THR A 253 11.51 -4.95 -8.28
C THR A 253 12.80 -5.65 -7.85
N SER A 254 12.71 -6.66 -7.00
CA SER A 254 13.86 -7.47 -6.55
C SER A 254 14.04 -8.78 -7.32
N THR A 255 12.97 -9.46 -7.72
CA THR A 255 13.04 -10.78 -8.37
C THR A 255 13.16 -10.71 -9.89
N ALA A 256 12.68 -9.63 -10.51
CA ALA A 256 12.79 -9.36 -11.95
C ALA A 256 13.18 -7.89 -12.21
N PRO A 257 14.40 -7.48 -11.83
CA PRO A 257 14.84 -6.09 -11.94
C PRO A 257 14.68 -5.54 -13.36
N GLY A 258 14.14 -4.33 -13.47
CA GLY A 258 13.96 -3.64 -14.76
C GLY A 258 12.79 -4.16 -15.62
N LYS A 259 12.13 -5.25 -15.25
CA LYS A 259 11.09 -5.88 -16.09
C LYS A 259 9.65 -5.49 -15.74
N SER A 260 9.42 -4.83 -14.59
CA SER A 260 8.08 -4.45 -14.12
C SER A 260 7.99 -2.97 -13.76
N PRO A 261 8.12 -2.06 -14.73
CA PRO A 261 7.92 -0.64 -14.48
C PRO A 261 6.45 -0.33 -14.17
N LEU A 262 6.22 0.79 -13.49
CA LEU A 262 4.87 1.34 -13.33
C LEU A 262 4.28 1.71 -14.70
N PRO A 263 2.94 1.71 -14.85
CA PRO A 263 2.31 2.09 -16.10
C PRO A 263 2.74 3.48 -16.57
N GLY A 264 3.04 3.61 -17.85
CA GLY A 264 3.31 4.88 -18.51
C GLY A 264 2.06 5.78 -18.56
N ARG A 265 2.13 6.85 -19.37
CA ARG A 265 1.00 7.75 -19.58
C ARG A 265 -0.23 6.99 -20.06
N SER A 266 -1.38 7.24 -19.43
CA SER A 266 -2.64 6.59 -19.82
C SER A 266 -3.80 7.56 -19.72
N LEU A 267 -4.71 7.49 -20.70
CA LEU A 267 -5.98 8.20 -20.73
C LEU A 267 -7.12 7.21 -20.52
N LYS A 268 -8.02 7.55 -19.59
CA LYS A 268 -9.26 6.81 -19.36
C LYS A 268 -10.44 7.75 -19.55
N LEU A 269 -11.36 7.39 -20.43
CA LEU A 269 -12.63 8.09 -20.65
C LEU A 269 -13.78 7.17 -20.20
N GLY A 270 -14.83 7.75 -19.63
CA GLY A 270 -15.97 6.97 -19.21
C GLY A 270 -17.19 7.82 -18.87
N VAL A 271 -18.31 7.12 -18.73
CA VAL A 271 -19.58 7.66 -18.25
C VAL A 271 -20.15 6.72 -17.19
N MET A 272 -20.70 7.31 -16.14
CA MET A 272 -21.43 6.60 -15.09
C MET A 272 -22.85 7.16 -15.05
N ALA A 273 -23.85 6.29 -15.11
CA ALA A 273 -25.26 6.65 -14.99
C ALA A 273 -25.79 6.24 -13.62
N THR A 274 -26.55 7.15 -13.00
CA THR A 274 -27.29 6.92 -11.75
C THR A 274 -28.76 7.19 -12.02
N PHE A 275 -29.61 6.21 -11.71
CA PHE A 275 -31.07 6.23 -11.94
C PHE A 275 -31.84 6.49 -10.66
#